data_e60d4d682d946e82ef1a8baa746884c1
#
_entry.id   e60d4d682d946e82ef1a8baa746884c1
#
_cell.length_a   1.000
_cell.length_b   1.000
_cell.length_c   1.000
_cell.angle_alpha   90.00
_cell.angle_beta   90.00
_cell.angle_gamma   90.00
#
_symmetry.space_group_name_H-M   'P 1'
#
loop_
_entity.id
_entity.type
_entity.pdbx_description
1 polymer ?
#
loop_
_entity_poly.entity_id
_entity_poly.type
_entity_poly.pdbx_seq_one_letter_code
_entity_poly.pdbx_strand_id
1 'polypeptide(L)'
;TRRSSDLAILPGLPKLSEGDKSKPMKKIIILLIFSMTTVFAQDAPKLEFFCELQVKLSPALTVGETAHGTRRIIPIIGGTVDGPGIKGEIFNGGADWQVVRRDGVAELEAHYQFKADDGSIIYVKNIGVRVATPEVAARIAKGEKVDASQYYFRAIPKLEAPLTSKYAWINDTIFVCTGERMPDAVKIRIYKLL
;
A
#
# COMPACT_ATOMS: atom_id res chain seq x y z
N THR A 1 73.57 21.31 -5.73
CA THR A 1 74.81 20.46 -5.73
C THR A 1 74.41 19.01 -5.93
N ARG A 2 74.85 18.62 -7.15
CA ARG A 2 75.47 17.31 -7.45
C ARG A 2 74.64 16.05 -7.11
N ARG A 3 74.49 15.20 -7.99
CA ARG A 3 75.12 14.36 -9.06
C ARG A 3 74.46 13.00 -8.86
N SER A 4 74.21 12.19 -9.76
CA SER A 4 74.78 11.65 -10.97
C SER A 4 74.26 10.23 -11.10
N SER A 5 73.70 9.97 -12.26
CA SER A 5 73.86 8.75 -13.09
C SER A 5 74.28 7.45 -12.37
N ASP A 6 73.52 6.38 -12.60
CA ASP A 6 74.15 5.17 -13.13
C ASP A 6 73.15 4.32 -13.92
N LEU A 7 73.55 4.14 -15.17
CA LEU A 7 72.95 3.32 -16.22
C LEU A 7 73.40 1.87 -16.01
N ALA A 8 72.52 0.94 -15.79
CA ALA A 8 72.84 -0.48 -15.78
C ALA A 8 72.09 -1.23 -16.89
N ILE A 9 72.90 -1.77 -17.72
CA ILE A 9 72.75 -2.51 -18.96
C ILE A 9 71.90 -3.77 -18.77
N LEU A 10 70.93 -3.96 -19.67
CA LEU A 10 70.16 -5.20 -19.88
C LEU A 10 71.00 -6.19 -20.75
N PRO A 11 71.02 -7.47 -20.40
CA PRO A 11 71.47 -8.51 -21.34
C PRO A 11 70.28 -9.35 -21.84
N GLY A 12 70.26 -9.50 -23.17
CA GLY A 12 69.97 -10.76 -23.85
C GLY A 12 68.53 -11.16 -24.09
N LEU A 13 67.99 -10.75 -25.21
CA LEU A 13 66.85 -11.41 -25.86
C LEU A 13 67.29 -12.79 -26.41
N PRO A 14 66.54 -13.88 -26.15
CA PRO A 14 66.71 -15.12 -26.91
C PRO A 14 66.02 -15.06 -28.25
N LYS A 15 66.70 -15.58 -29.28
CA LYS A 15 66.30 -15.71 -30.66
C LYS A 15 65.07 -16.59 -30.82
N LEU A 16 64.10 -16.12 -31.58
CA LEU A 16 63.02 -16.92 -32.13
C LEU A 16 63.58 -18.00 -33.07
N SER A 17 63.28 -19.25 -32.79
CA SER A 17 63.51 -20.35 -33.71
C SER A 17 62.25 -20.55 -34.57
N GLU A 18 62.43 -20.48 -35.88
CA GLU A 18 61.45 -20.91 -36.86
C GLU A 18 61.26 -22.44 -36.82
N GLY A 19 59.98 -22.81 -36.99
CA GLY A 19 59.67 -24.13 -37.54
C GLY A 19 58.87 -25.05 -36.63
N ASP A 20 57.61 -25.09 -36.79
CA ASP A 20 56.90 -26.32 -37.18
C ASP A 20 55.45 -26.01 -37.63
N LYS A 21 55.22 -26.11 -38.94
CA LYS A 21 53.90 -26.11 -39.57
C LYS A 21 53.44 -27.55 -39.62
N SER A 22 52.60 -27.98 -38.65
CA SER A 22 51.59 -29.04 -38.89
C SER A 22 51.00 -29.56 -37.59
N LYS A 23 50.03 -28.87 -37.07
CA LYS A 23 49.02 -29.50 -36.22
C LYS A 23 47.64 -28.87 -36.50
N PRO A 24 46.61 -29.68 -36.79
CA PRO A 24 45.28 -29.17 -37.04
C PRO A 24 44.72 -28.46 -35.81
N MET A 25 44.35 -27.19 -35.98
CA MET A 25 43.63 -26.43 -34.97
C MET A 25 42.30 -27.13 -34.66
N LYS A 26 42.24 -27.88 -33.57
CA LYS A 26 40.98 -28.32 -33.03
C LYS A 26 40.19 -27.06 -32.64
N LYS A 27 39.15 -26.79 -33.42
CA LYS A 27 38.17 -25.74 -33.09
C LYS A 27 37.53 -26.11 -31.77
N ILE A 28 37.96 -25.48 -30.68
CA ILE A 28 37.27 -25.54 -29.39
C ILE A 28 36.03 -24.66 -29.57
N ILE A 29 34.90 -25.30 -29.87
CA ILE A 29 33.59 -24.67 -29.81
C ILE A 29 33.29 -24.54 -28.32
N ILE A 30 33.54 -23.37 -27.74
CA ILE A 30 33.05 -23.01 -26.42
C ILE A 30 31.54 -22.80 -26.57
N LEU A 31 30.78 -23.85 -26.24
CA LEU A 31 29.34 -23.78 -26.13
C LEU A 31 29.03 -22.93 -24.89
N LEU A 32 28.79 -21.64 -25.07
CA LEU A 32 28.28 -20.76 -24.04
C LEU A 32 26.83 -21.21 -23.77
N ILE A 33 26.65 -22.08 -22.80
CA ILE A 33 25.34 -22.40 -22.26
C ILE A 33 24.90 -21.15 -21.49
N PHE A 34 24.17 -20.27 -22.17
CA PHE A 34 23.47 -19.18 -21.56
C PHE A 34 22.33 -19.81 -20.72
N SER A 35 22.63 -20.10 -19.48
CA SER A 35 21.62 -20.51 -18.50
C SER A 35 20.64 -19.34 -18.33
N MET A 36 19.55 -19.38 -19.10
CA MET A 36 18.41 -18.50 -18.89
C MET A 36 17.80 -18.91 -17.54
N THR A 37 18.26 -18.30 -16.46
CA THR A 37 17.50 -18.30 -15.21
C THR A 37 16.23 -17.53 -15.50
N THR A 38 15.13 -18.26 -15.71
CA THR A 38 13.79 -17.70 -15.68
C THR A 38 13.59 -17.14 -14.27
N VAL A 39 13.80 -15.83 -14.12
CA VAL A 39 13.33 -15.11 -12.95
C VAL A 39 11.82 -15.18 -13.06
N PHE A 40 11.19 -16.04 -12.25
CA PHE A 40 9.76 -16.00 -12.04
C PHE A 40 9.48 -14.67 -11.32
N ALA A 41 9.28 -13.62 -12.12
CA ALA A 41 8.72 -12.38 -11.60
C ALA A 41 7.34 -12.73 -11.06
N GLN A 42 7.19 -12.65 -9.74
CA GLN A 42 5.87 -12.80 -9.14
C GLN A 42 5.00 -11.67 -9.70
N ASP A 43 3.85 -12.03 -10.26
CA ASP A 43 2.93 -11.04 -10.82
C ASP A 43 2.57 -9.99 -9.76
N ALA A 44 2.46 -8.75 -10.19
CA ALA A 44 2.00 -7.69 -9.30
C ALA A 44 0.61 -8.02 -8.75
N PRO A 45 0.36 -7.80 -7.45
CA PRO A 45 -0.94 -8.06 -6.86
C PRO A 45 -2.06 -7.33 -7.63
N LYS A 46 -3.18 -8.02 -7.83
CA LYS A 46 -4.36 -7.47 -8.48
C LYS A 46 -5.42 -7.11 -7.44
N LEU A 47 -6.29 -6.18 -7.81
CA LEU A 47 -7.40 -5.76 -6.95
C LEU A 47 -8.73 -6.21 -7.57
N GLU A 48 -9.56 -6.84 -6.73
CA GLU A 48 -10.93 -7.19 -7.06
C GLU A 48 -11.89 -6.39 -6.18
N PHE A 49 -12.88 -5.72 -6.79
CA PHE A 49 -13.88 -4.97 -6.04
C PHE A 49 -14.69 -5.91 -5.16
N PHE A 50 -14.77 -5.59 -3.87
CA PHE A 50 -15.51 -6.39 -2.90
C PHE A 50 -16.84 -5.74 -2.51
N CYS A 51 -16.81 -4.51 -1.97
CA CYS A 51 -18.04 -3.78 -1.61
C CYS A 51 -17.78 -2.27 -1.45
N GLU A 52 -18.88 -1.52 -1.43
CA GLU A 52 -18.93 -0.11 -1.07
C GLU A 52 -19.69 0.05 0.25
N LEU A 53 -19.12 0.86 1.15
CA LEU A 53 -19.74 1.26 2.40
C LEU A 53 -20.12 2.74 2.32
N GLN A 54 -21.37 3.05 2.68
CA GLN A 54 -21.86 4.40 2.92
C GLN A 54 -21.92 4.60 4.44
N VAL A 55 -20.87 5.12 5.04
CA VAL A 55 -20.73 5.24 6.50
C VAL A 55 -21.25 6.60 6.94
N LYS A 56 -22.38 6.64 7.66
CA LYS A 56 -22.97 7.86 8.21
C LYS A 56 -22.22 8.32 9.45
N LEU A 57 -21.96 9.61 9.52
CA LEU A 57 -21.14 10.22 10.57
C LEU A 57 -21.93 11.27 11.33
N SER A 58 -21.65 11.39 12.61
CA SER A 58 -22.04 12.53 13.44
C SER A 58 -20.96 13.61 13.42
N PRO A 59 -21.25 14.85 13.85
CA PRO A 59 -20.24 15.87 14.04
C PRO A 59 -19.08 15.39 14.91
N ALA A 60 -17.86 15.77 14.52
CA ALA A 60 -16.66 15.38 15.23
C ALA A 60 -16.58 15.98 16.63
N LEU A 61 -16.25 15.18 17.62
CA LEU A 61 -15.84 15.62 18.95
C LEU A 61 -14.35 15.95 18.88
N THR A 62 -14.00 17.23 19.12
CA THR A 62 -12.60 17.67 19.09
C THR A 62 -12.02 17.59 20.48
N VAL A 63 -11.01 16.71 20.69
CA VAL A 63 -10.23 16.63 21.93
C VAL A 63 -9.29 17.85 22.02
N GLY A 64 -8.74 18.29 20.88
CA GLY A 64 -7.81 19.39 20.78
C GLY A 64 -6.41 18.97 20.38
N GLU A 65 -5.46 19.89 20.56
CA GLU A 65 -4.04 19.64 20.26
C GLU A 65 -3.43 18.71 21.31
N THR A 66 -2.72 17.69 20.81
CA THR A 66 -2.03 16.67 21.62
C THR A 66 -0.58 16.57 21.21
N ALA A 67 0.22 15.73 21.90
CA ALA A 67 1.60 15.46 21.50
C ALA A 67 1.70 14.84 20.07
N HIS A 68 0.62 14.21 19.60
CA HIS A 68 0.55 13.55 18.30
C HIS A 68 -0.06 14.41 17.18
N GLY A 69 -0.63 15.57 17.52
CA GLY A 69 -1.40 16.46 16.63
C GLY A 69 -2.81 16.69 17.15
N THR A 70 -3.68 17.28 16.33
CA THR A 70 -5.06 17.56 16.70
C THR A 70 -5.90 16.27 16.70
N ARG A 71 -6.32 15.82 17.88
CA ARG A 71 -7.15 14.60 18.05
C ARG A 71 -8.62 14.94 17.84
N ARG A 72 -9.30 14.14 17.04
CA ARG A 72 -10.74 14.21 16.79
C ARG A 72 -11.34 12.81 16.89
N ILE A 73 -12.55 12.72 17.41
CA ILE A 73 -13.35 11.49 17.45
C ILE A 73 -14.58 11.74 16.58
N ILE A 74 -14.76 10.97 15.52
CA ILE A 74 -15.86 11.13 14.59
C ILE A 74 -16.80 9.93 14.76
N PRO A 75 -17.94 10.08 15.48
CA PRO A 75 -18.84 8.96 15.71
C PRO A 75 -19.44 8.43 14.41
N ILE A 76 -19.51 7.11 14.29
CA ILE A 76 -20.20 6.39 13.22
C ILE A 76 -21.57 6.02 13.75
N ILE A 77 -22.63 6.52 13.07
CA ILE A 77 -24.00 6.41 13.53
C ILE A 77 -24.86 5.45 12.69
N GLY A 78 -24.28 4.78 11.71
CA GLY A 78 -24.97 3.84 10.83
C GLY A 78 -24.45 3.86 9.41
N GLY A 79 -25.23 3.27 8.50
CA GLY A 79 -24.89 3.25 7.07
C GLY A 79 -25.23 1.94 6.40
N THR A 80 -24.74 1.75 5.19
CA THR A 80 -25.02 0.57 4.37
C THR A 80 -23.73 -0.04 3.82
N VAL A 81 -23.79 -1.33 3.56
CA VAL A 81 -22.76 -2.10 2.83
C VAL A 81 -23.42 -2.70 1.60
N ASP A 82 -22.87 -2.49 0.42
CA ASP A 82 -23.37 -3.05 -0.83
C ASP A 82 -22.22 -3.52 -1.72
N GLY A 83 -22.29 -4.76 -2.18
CA GLY A 83 -21.30 -5.37 -3.05
C GLY A 83 -21.80 -6.65 -3.70
N PRO A 84 -21.07 -7.16 -4.70
CA PRO A 84 -21.48 -8.35 -5.46
C PRO A 84 -21.70 -9.60 -4.60
N GLY A 85 -20.95 -9.73 -3.49
CA GLY A 85 -20.97 -10.90 -2.62
C GLY A 85 -21.38 -10.61 -1.19
N ILE A 86 -21.73 -9.36 -0.85
CA ILE A 86 -22.10 -8.97 0.52
C ILE A 86 -23.02 -7.75 0.52
N LYS A 87 -24.05 -7.80 1.35
CA LYS A 87 -24.91 -6.64 1.68
C LYS A 87 -25.03 -6.55 3.18
N GLY A 88 -25.30 -5.35 3.70
CA GLY A 88 -25.44 -5.21 5.15
C GLY A 88 -25.79 -3.81 5.60
N GLU A 89 -25.96 -3.68 6.91
CA GLU A 89 -26.28 -2.44 7.60
C GLU A 89 -25.25 -2.16 8.69
N ILE A 90 -24.66 -0.96 8.65
CA ILE A 90 -23.70 -0.49 9.66
C ILE A 90 -24.49 -0.03 10.88
N PHE A 91 -24.05 -0.46 12.05
CA PHE A 91 -24.67 -0.06 13.32
C PHE A 91 -24.04 1.20 13.89
N ASN A 92 -24.80 1.92 14.68
CA ASN A 92 -24.29 2.92 15.59
C ASN A 92 -23.37 2.28 16.65
N GLY A 93 -22.38 3.05 17.16
CA GLY A 93 -21.50 2.64 18.26
C GLY A 93 -20.03 2.52 17.89
N GLY A 94 -19.67 2.79 16.62
CA GLY A 94 -18.29 2.92 16.18
C GLY A 94 -17.83 4.38 16.12
N ALA A 95 -16.53 4.58 15.85
CA ALA A 95 -15.96 5.90 15.60
C ALA A 95 -14.67 5.80 14.75
N ASP A 96 -14.27 6.93 14.16
CA ASP A 96 -12.94 7.18 13.66
C ASP A 96 -12.18 8.05 14.69
N TRP A 97 -11.15 7.48 15.30
CA TRP A 97 -10.25 8.15 16.26
C TRP A 97 -9.11 8.85 15.53
N GLN A 98 -9.47 9.85 14.77
CA GLN A 98 -8.60 10.58 13.85
C GLN A 98 -7.58 11.46 14.56
N VAL A 99 -6.36 11.50 14.03
CA VAL A 99 -5.35 12.52 14.35
C VAL A 99 -5.03 13.32 13.10
N VAL A 100 -5.12 14.64 13.19
CA VAL A 100 -4.57 15.53 12.16
C VAL A 100 -3.18 15.94 12.62
N ARG A 101 -2.15 15.43 11.94
CA ARG A 101 -0.75 15.71 12.24
C ARG A 101 -0.40 17.17 11.94
N ARG A 102 0.74 17.64 12.46
CA ARG A 102 1.20 19.04 12.24
C ARG A 102 1.53 19.35 10.78
N ASP A 103 1.86 18.32 9.97
CA ASP A 103 2.08 18.43 8.52
C ASP A 103 0.76 18.39 7.71
N GLY A 104 -0.40 18.35 8.39
CA GLY A 104 -1.73 18.35 7.77
C GLY A 104 -2.25 16.98 7.34
N VAL A 105 -1.46 15.92 7.46
CA VAL A 105 -1.93 14.57 7.18
C VAL A 105 -2.94 14.12 8.25
N ALA A 106 -4.11 13.65 7.83
CA ALA A 106 -5.07 13.03 8.72
C ALA A 106 -4.81 11.52 8.78
N GLU A 107 -4.40 11.03 9.95
CA GLU A 107 -4.34 9.61 10.28
C GLU A 107 -5.73 9.16 10.75
N LEU A 108 -6.19 8.06 10.17
CA LEU A 108 -7.52 7.50 10.37
C LEU A 108 -7.39 6.17 11.08
N GLU A 109 -8.17 5.98 12.12
CA GLU A 109 -8.29 4.69 12.81
C GLU A 109 -9.76 4.50 13.20
N ALA A 110 -10.52 3.88 12.30
CA ALA A 110 -11.94 3.64 12.51
C ALA A 110 -12.19 2.21 12.99
N HIS A 111 -13.03 2.06 14.00
CA HIS A 111 -13.54 0.80 14.50
C HIS A 111 -15.06 0.85 14.50
N TYR A 112 -15.70 -0.09 13.85
CA TYR A 112 -17.16 -0.20 13.77
C TYR A 112 -17.57 -1.62 13.34
N GLN A 113 -18.84 -1.85 13.21
CA GLN A 113 -19.41 -3.14 12.85
C GLN A 113 -20.61 -2.95 11.92
N PHE A 114 -20.89 -3.99 11.14
CA PHE A 114 -22.12 -4.07 10.36
C PHE A 114 -22.72 -5.48 10.45
N LYS A 115 -24.04 -5.58 10.26
CA LYS A 115 -24.74 -6.84 10.12
C LYS A 115 -24.82 -7.19 8.64
N ALA A 116 -24.29 -8.33 8.25
CA ALA A 116 -24.37 -8.85 6.91
C ALA A 116 -25.74 -9.50 6.62
N ASP A 117 -26.00 -9.79 5.36
CA ASP A 117 -27.27 -10.37 4.88
C ASP A 117 -27.57 -11.78 5.39
N ASP A 118 -26.54 -12.52 5.85
CA ASP A 118 -26.69 -13.81 6.53
C ASP A 118 -26.95 -13.68 8.06
N GLY A 119 -27.03 -12.45 8.55
CA GLY A 119 -27.22 -12.14 9.96
C GLY A 119 -25.92 -12.06 10.78
N SER A 120 -24.78 -12.38 10.18
CA SER A 120 -23.48 -12.28 10.86
C SER A 120 -23.12 -10.84 11.15
N ILE A 121 -22.49 -10.62 12.32
CA ILE A 121 -21.89 -9.33 12.65
C ILE A 121 -20.43 -9.38 12.18
N ILE A 122 -20.07 -8.44 11.29
CA ILE A 122 -18.73 -8.25 10.78
C ILE A 122 -18.11 -7.06 11.51
N TYR A 123 -16.97 -7.28 12.15
CA TYR A 123 -16.16 -6.21 12.73
C TYR A 123 -15.23 -5.61 11.69
N VAL A 124 -15.05 -4.30 11.75
CA VAL A 124 -14.18 -3.53 10.85
C VAL A 124 -13.19 -2.70 11.66
N LYS A 125 -11.92 -2.93 11.45
CA LYS A 125 -10.83 -2.03 11.85
C LYS A 125 -10.21 -1.45 10.58
N ASN A 126 -10.36 -0.14 10.36
CA ASN A 126 -9.86 0.50 9.14
C ASN A 126 -8.82 1.57 9.47
N ILE A 127 -7.56 1.31 9.12
CA ILE A 127 -6.44 2.20 9.37
C ILE A 127 -5.94 2.77 8.04
N GLY A 128 -5.74 4.09 8.00
CA GLY A 128 -5.29 4.73 6.79
C GLY A 128 -4.91 6.19 6.95
N VAL A 129 -4.75 6.85 5.82
CA VAL A 129 -4.37 8.26 5.76
C VAL A 129 -5.20 9.01 4.72
N ARG A 130 -5.47 10.29 5.04
CA ARG A 130 -5.95 11.26 4.07
C ARG A 130 -4.95 12.41 3.98
N VAL A 131 -4.45 12.66 2.76
CA VAL A 131 -3.49 13.71 2.46
C VAL A 131 -4.15 14.68 1.48
N ALA A 132 -4.16 15.96 1.83
CA ALA A 132 -4.75 17.04 1.03
C ALA A 132 -3.92 18.31 1.17
N THR A 133 -4.06 19.26 0.23
CA THR A 133 -3.50 20.59 0.45
C THR A 133 -4.22 21.27 1.61
N PRO A 134 -3.60 22.28 2.27
CA PRO A 134 -4.25 23.00 3.38
C PRO A 134 -5.63 23.57 3.02
N GLU A 135 -5.79 24.09 1.79
CA GLU A 135 -7.05 24.66 1.29
C GLU A 135 -8.13 23.56 1.16
N VAL A 136 -7.78 22.41 0.58
CA VAL A 136 -8.69 21.28 0.43
C VAL A 136 -9.05 20.71 1.80
N ALA A 137 -8.08 20.56 2.70
CA ALA A 137 -8.31 20.08 4.06
C ALA A 137 -9.26 21.01 4.84
N ALA A 138 -9.11 22.33 4.71
CA ALA A 138 -9.99 23.31 5.34
C ALA A 138 -11.44 23.23 4.81
N ARG A 139 -11.63 23.03 3.52
CA ARG A 139 -12.97 22.83 2.90
C ARG A 139 -13.63 21.55 3.42
N ILE A 140 -12.89 20.44 3.45
CA ILE A 140 -13.38 19.19 4.02
C ILE A 140 -13.76 19.36 5.51
N ALA A 141 -12.94 20.09 6.28
CA ALA A 141 -13.21 20.32 7.70
C ALA A 141 -14.48 21.14 7.95
N LYS A 142 -14.83 22.04 7.01
CA LYS A 142 -16.09 22.82 7.01
C LYS A 142 -17.31 22.01 6.55
N GLY A 143 -17.13 20.73 6.16
CA GLY A 143 -18.21 19.89 5.63
C GLY A 143 -18.57 20.18 4.17
N GLU A 144 -17.71 20.87 3.42
CA GLU A 144 -17.95 21.06 2.00
C GLU A 144 -17.75 19.75 1.24
N LYS A 145 -18.53 19.57 0.18
CA LYS A 145 -18.30 18.48 -0.77
C LYS A 145 -17.07 18.81 -1.62
N VAL A 146 -16.03 18.01 -1.49
CA VAL A 146 -14.81 18.13 -2.27
C VAL A 146 -14.65 16.87 -3.12
N ASP A 147 -14.31 17.04 -4.40
CA ASP A 147 -14.07 15.92 -5.30
C ASP A 147 -12.90 15.06 -4.79
N ALA A 148 -13.08 13.73 -4.80
CA ALA A 148 -12.10 12.78 -4.27
C ALA A 148 -10.77 12.79 -5.04
N SER A 149 -10.73 13.31 -6.26
CA SER A 149 -9.50 13.50 -7.04
C SER A 149 -8.57 14.59 -6.47
N GLN A 150 -9.08 15.48 -5.62
CA GLN A 150 -8.32 16.59 -5.03
C GLN A 150 -7.52 16.19 -3.78
N TYR A 151 -7.65 14.94 -3.32
CA TYR A 151 -6.92 14.44 -2.16
C TYR A 151 -6.65 12.94 -2.26
N TYR A 152 -5.65 12.50 -1.55
CA TYR A 152 -5.35 11.08 -1.40
C TYR A 152 -6.06 10.55 -0.15
N PHE A 153 -6.89 9.50 -0.28
CA PHE A 153 -7.48 8.80 0.84
C PHE A 153 -7.42 7.30 0.58
N ARG A 154 -6.52 6.62 1.31
CA ARG A 154 -6.32 5.17 1.23
C ARG A 154 -6.22 4.58 2.63
N ALA A 155 -6.75 3.38 2.77
CA ALA A 155 -6.70 2.65 4.03
C ALA A 155 -6.67 1.13 3.81
N ILE A 156 -6.38 0.41 4.88
CA ILE A 156 -6.27 -1.05 4.91
C ILE A 156 -7.30 -1.56 5.93
N PRO A 157 -8.54 -1.85 5.48
CA PRO A 157 -9.55 -2.41 6.36
C PRO A 157 -9.21 -3.86 6.70
N LYS A 158 -9.14 -4.17 7.99
CA LYS A 158 -9.18 -5.53 8.51
C LYS A 158 -10.62 -5.86 8.85
N LEU A 159 -11.13 -6.94 8.27
CA LEU A 159 -12.50 -7.43 8.51
C LEU A 159 -12.41 -8.73 9.31
N GLU A 160 -13.34 -8.90 10.26
CA GLU A 160 -13.44 -10.12 11.05
C GLU A 160 -14.89 -10.61 11.04
N ALA A 161 -15.08 -11.87 10.65
CA ALA A 161 -16.37 -12.56 10.61
C ALA A 161 -16.38 -13.79 11.53
N PRO A 162 -17.54 -14.23 12.02
CA PRO A 162 -17.66 -15.51 12.73
C PRO A 162 -17.18 -16.66 11.83
N LEU A 163 -16.45 -17.61 12.41
CA LEU A 163 -15.96 -18.79 11.66
C LEU A 163 -17.07 -19.67 11.09
N THR A 164 -18.28 -19.57 11.65
CA THR A 164 -19.48 -20.28 11.21
C THR A 164 -20.26 -19.55 10.10
N SER A 165 -19.89 -18.33 9.79
CA SER A 165 -20.52 -17.52 8.73
C SER A 165 -20.03 -17.95 7.34
N LYS A 166 -20.87 -17.73 6.31
CA LYS A 166 -20.43 -17.82 4.91
C LYS A 166 -19.32 -16.82 4.57
N TYR A 167 -19.10 -15.83 5.41
CA TYR A 167 -18.07 -14.80 5.31
C TYR A 167 -16.77 -15.13 6.06
N ALA A 168 -16.62 -16.34 6.64
CA ALA A 168 -15.41 -16.71 7.41
C ALA A 168 -14.10 -16.49 6.62
N TRP A 169 -14.14 -16.61 5.30
CA TRP A 169 -12.99 -16.41 4.41
C TRP A 169 -12.39 -15.01 4.46
N ILE A 170 -13.15 -13.97 4.88
CA ILE A 170 -12.61 -12.60 4.97
C ILE A 170 -11.54 -12.46 6.06
N ASN A 171 -11.53 -13.37 7.06
CA ASN A 171 -10.52 -13.36 8.14
C ASN A 171 -9.10 -13.58 7.61
N ASP A 172 -8.96 -14.29 6.49
CA ASP A 172 -7.70 -14.69 5.88
C ASP A 172 -7.37 -13.86 4.61
N THR A 173 -8.10 -12.75 4.40
CA THR A 173 -7.99 -11.94 3.19
C THR A 173 -7.48 -10.54 3.51
N ILE A 174 -6.53 -10.05 2.72
CA ILE A 174 -6.07 -8.67 2.79
C ILE A 174 -6.96 -7.80 1.92
N PHE A 175 -7.39 -6.68 2.49
CA PHE A 175 -8.19 -5.67 1.80
C PHE A 175 -7.47 -4.33 1.79
N VAL A 176 -7.72 -3.56 0.74
CA VAL A 176 -7.35 -2.15 0.63
C VAL A 176 -8.57 -1.34 0.25
N CYS A 177 -8.60 -0.05 0.57
CA CYS A 177 -9.75 0.75 0.20
C CYS A 177 -9.39 2.17 -0.24
N THR A 178 -10.33 2.77 -0.98
CA THR A 178 -10.37 4.20 -1.25
C THR A 178 -11.48 4.84 -0.43
N GLY A 179 -11.28 6.11 -0.02
CA GLY A 179 -12.28 6.88 0.71
C GLY A 179 -12.68 8.16 -0.04
N GLU A 180 -13.97 8.48 0.01
CA GLU A 180 -14.53 9.74 -0.45
C GLU A 180 -15.28 10.40 0.70
N ARG A 181 -14.83 11.59 1.13
CA ARG A 181 -15.43 12.33 2.22
C ARG A 181 -16.63 13.15 1.72
N MET A 182 -17.76 12.92 2.33
CA MET A 182 -19.00 13.68 2.12
C MET A 182 -19.30 14.54 3.36
N PRO A 183 -20.23 15.51 3.31
CA PRO A 183 -20.51 16.38 4.46
C PRO A 183 -20.81 15.63 5.77
N ASP A 184 -21.66 14.61 5.71
CA ASP A 184 -22.17 13.83 6.85
C ASP A 184 -21.90 12.34 6.75
N ALA A 185 -21.06 11.94 5.78
CA ALA A 185 -20.75 10.55 5.51
C ALA A 185 -19.32 10.37 4.96
N VAL A 186 -18.89 9.13 4.89
CA VAL A 186 -17.76 8.72 4.07
C VAL A 186 -18.15 7.51 3.23
N LYS A 187 -17.83 7.56 1.95
CA LYS A 187 -17.95 6.43 1.05
C LYS A 187 -16.62 5.69 1.01
N ILE A 188 -16.63 4.40 1.30
CA ILE A 188 -15.47 3.53 1.31
C ILE A 188 -15.66 2.44 0.26
N ARG A 189 -14.77 2.36 -0.72
CA ARG A 189 -14.73 1.25 -1.68
C ARG A 189 -13.64 0.29 -1.29
N ILE A 190 -14.02 -0.93 -0.95
CA ILE A 190 -13.11 -1.99 -0.49
C ILE A 190 -12.81 -2.92 -1.66
N TYR A 191 -11.54 -3.26 -1.78
CA TYR A 191 -11.00 -4.18 -2.77
C TYR A 191 -10.23 -5.28 -2.06
N LYS A 192 -10.42 -6.51 -2.50
CA LYS A 192 -9.64 -7.68 -2.12
C LYS A 192 -8.31 -7.67 -2.89
N LEU A 193 -7.22 -7.92 -2.20
CA LEU A 193 -5.90 -8.12 -2.79
C LEU A 193 -5.77 -9.59 -3.23
N LEU A 194 -5.45 -9.81 -4.51
CA LEU A 194 -5.29 -11.15 -5.11
C LEU A 194 -3.82 -11.50 -5.28
#